data_e3860d24210bf129dedea34bebc41886
#
_entry.id   e3860d24210bf129dedea34bebc41886
#
_cell.length_a   1.000
_cell.length_b   1.000
_cell.length_c   1.000
_cell.angle_alpha   90.00
_cell.angle_beta   90.00
_cell.angle_gamma   90.00
#
_symmetry.space_group_name_H-M   'P 1'
#
loop_
_entity.id
_entity.type
_entity.pdbx_description
1 polymer ?
#
loop_
_entity_poly.entity_id
_entity_poly.type
_entity_poly.pdbx_seq_one_letter_code
_entity_poly.pdbx_strand_id
1 'polypeptide(L)'
;MRFVAVVVAAAALITGATVPYVRSRTDRNAPDGGHCLGWPAGTVEFRENLAGAPDAGEAGFAAMERSLATWATAMNGCGNLSLRMGTRTATRITGFDDRKGASNENVLLFRNRLCIDFVSPSDSCHAQGTCANTYDCWDDSAGTLAITTTTFNVRTGKLYDADLEMNASVHIFTTVDSPPCSALGQSGCVSTDVQNTVTHELGHALGLDHSPDSRSTMFAGAELGETSKRVLDDGSLEFVCTAYPVGEPTLDCDGSPLDLSENASSSCTAAPGGPLALLSLLLLGLRRRGGR
;
A
#
# COMPACT_ATOMS: atom_id res chain seq x y z
N MET A 1 50.40 46.73 13.91
CA MET A 1 49.56 46.02 12.92
C MET A 1 49.06 44.75 13.56
N ARG A 2 47.74 44.66 13.84
CA ARG A 2 47.09 43.46 14.36
C ARG A 2 46.39 42.74 13.21
N PHE A 3 46.82 41.53 12.90
CA PHE A 3 46.16 40.67 11.91
C PHE A 3 44.99 39.96 12.57
N VAL A 4 43.78 40.19 12.07
CA VAL A 4 42.56 39.42 12.43
C VAL A 4 42.47 38.30 11.46
N ALA A 5 42.63 37.05 11.92
CA ALA A 5 42.36 35.86 11.13
C ALA A 5 40.87 35.58 11.14
N VAL A 6 40.23 35.68 9.96
CA VAL A 6 38.85 35.26 9.79
C VAL A 6 38.84 33.76 9.45
N VAL A 7 38.38 32.95 10.42
CA VAL A 7 38.14 31.52 10.19
C VAL A 7 36.77 31.38 9.51
N VAL A 8 36.77 31.08 8.23
CA VAL A 8 35.54 30.71 7.52
C VAL A 8 35.29 29.22 7.76
N ALA A 9 34.33 28.93 8.63
CA ALA A 9 33.84 27.57 8.82
C ALA A 9 33.00 27.19 7.60
N ALA A 10 33.53 26.31 6.74
CA ALA A 10 32.76 25.68 5.68
C ALA A 10 31.82 24.66 6.34
N ALA A 11 30.53 24.96 6.41
CA ALA A 11 29.50 23.98 6.72
C ALA A 11 29.39 23.02 5.53
N ALA A 12 29.90 21.81 5.70
CA ALA A 12 29.63 20.73 4.75
C ALA A 12 28.15 20.37 4.84
N LEU A 13 27.39 20.75 3.83
CA LEU A 13 26.04 20.23 3.63
C LEU A 13 26.20 18.74 3.31
N ILE A 14 25.91 17.89 4.29
CA ILE A 14 25.73 16.47 4.06
C ILE A 14 24.40 16.34 3.32
N THR A 15 24.43 16.34 2.01
CA THR A 15 23.30 15.94 1.17
C THR A 15 23.18 14.43 1.34
N GLY A 16 22.35 13.99 2.30
CA GLY A 16 21.93 12.60 2.36
C GLY A 16 21.27 12.26 1.01
N ALA A 17 21.60 11.09 0.45
CA ALA A 17 20.93 10.63 -0.75
C ALA A 17 19.43 10.52 -0.45
N THR A 18 18.60 11.17 -1.25
CA THR A 18 17.14 11.08 -1.16
C THR A 18 16.71 9.63 -1.42
N VAL A 19 15.71 9.16 -0.68
CA VAL A 19 15.10 7.85 -0.92
C VAL A 19 14.29 7.95 -2.22
N PRO A 20 14.58 7.12 -3.25
CA PRO A 20 13.84 7.20 -4.50
C PRO A 20 12.42 6.63 -4.33
N TYR A 21 11.43 7.27 -4.95
CA TYR A 21 10.12 6.68 -5.12
C TYR A 21 9.95 6.07 -6.53
N VAL A 22 9.05 5.10 -6.66
CA VAL A 22 8.68 4.47 -7.93
C VAL A 22 7.17 4.60 -8.11
N ARG A 23 6.71 5.00 -9.30
CA ARG A 23 5.29 5.09 -9.62
C ARG A 23 4.77 3.81 -10.27
N SER A 24 3.60 3.35 -9.85
CA SER A 24 2.86 2.29 -10.52
C SER A 24 2.42 2.75 -11.92
N ARG A 25 2.46 1.82 -12.89
CA ARG A 25 2.18 2.09 -14.29
C ARG A 25 1.14 1.13 -14.87
N THR A 26 0.48 1.57 -15.93
CA THR A 26 -0.49 0.73 -16.66
C THR A 26 0.15 -0.48 -17.36
N ASP A 27 1.44 -0.41 -17.68
CA ASP A 27 2.22 -1.55 -18.18
C ASP A 27 3.38 -1.86 -17.22
N ARG A 28 3.22 -2.90 -16.41
CA ARG A 28 4.24 -3.36 -15.45
C ARG A 28 5.41 -4.08 -16.10
N ASN A 29 5.24 -4.61 -17.31
CA ASN A 29 6.26 -5.35 -18.03
C ASN A 29 7.22 -4.43 -18.79
N ALA A 30 6.83 -3.18 -18.97
CA ALA A 30 7.65 -2.13 -19.55
C ALA A 30 7.85 -1.02 -18.52
N PRO A 31 8.96 -1.01 -17.74
CA PRO A 31 9.20 -0.05 -16.65
C PRO A 31 9.06 1.42 -17.07
N ASP A 32 9.32 1.72 -18.34
CA ASP A 32 9.14 3.06 -18.93
C ASP A 32 7.88 3.15 -19.80
N GLY A 33 7.04 2.10 -19.79
CA GLY A 33 5.86 1.97 -20.64
C GLY A 33 4.56 2.37 -19.98
N GLY A 34 3.63 2.85 -20.80
CA GLY A 34 2.30 3.22 -20.35
C GLY A 34 2.26 4.50 -19.51
N HIS A 35 1.14 4.69 -18.84
CA HIS A 35 0.83 5.86 -18.02
C HIS A 35 1.04 5.56 -16.54
N CYS A 36 1.42 6.55 -15.75
CA CYS A 36 1.43 6.43 -14.31
C CYS A 36 0.01 6.40 -13.75
N LEU A 37 -0.20 5.56 -12.74
CA LEU A 37 -1.48 5.52 -12.05
C LEU A 37 -1.66 6.77 -11.19
N GLY A 38 -2.88 7.32 -11.18
CA GLY A 38 -3.20 8.49 -10.37
C GLY A 38 -4.70 8.76 -10.26
N TRP A 39 -5.10 9.32 -9.14
CA TRP A 39 -6.45 9.82 -8.93
C TRP A 39 -6.65 11.17 -9.60
N PRO A 40 -7.83 11.45 -10.15
CA PRO A 40 -8.20 12.83 -10.48
C PRO A 40 -8.10 13.73 -9.24
N ALA A 41 -7.74 15.00 -9.42
CA ALA A 41 -7.77 15.97 -8.32
C ALA A 41 -9.14 15.99 -7.65
N GLY A 42 -9.17 15.99 -6.31
CA GLY A 42 -10.42 15.98 -5.56
C GLY A 42 -10.37 15.14 -4.29
N THR A 43 -11.52 14.60 -3.90
CA THR A 43 -11.63 13.79 -2.68
C THR A 43 -11.54 12.29 -3.01
N VAL A 44 -10.67 11.58 -2.29
CA VAL A 44 -10.61 10.12 -2.27
C VAL A 44 -11.04 9.67 -0.87
N GLU A 45 -12.12 8.90 -0.81
CA GLU A 45 -12.67 8.37 0.43
C GLU A 45 -12.32 6.90 0.56
N PHE A 46 -11.81 6.51 1.72
CA PHE A 46 -11.60 5.13 2.12
C PHE A 46 -12.58 4.75 3.23
N ARG A 47 -12.94 3.48 3.33
CA ARG A 47 -13.85 2.98 4.34
C ARG A 47 -13.30 1.74 5.02
N GLU A 48 -13.29 1.74 6.32
CA GLU A 48 -12.93 0.57 7.12
C GLU A 48 -14.08 -0.42 7.14
N ASN A 49 -13.78 -1.70 6.92
CA ASN A 49 -14.78 -2.74 7.15
C ASN A 49 -15.08 -2.87 8.64
N LEU A 50 -16.36 -3.04 8.99
CA LEU A 50 -16.87 -3.11 10.37
C LEU A 50 -16.21 -4.18 11.25
N ALA A 51 -15.64 -5.24 10.64
CA ALA A 51 -14.95 -6.29 11.41
C ALA A 51 -13.61 -5.81 11.99
N GLY A 52 -12.97 -4.80 11.36
CA GLY A 52 -11.67 -4.27 11.81
C GLY A 52 -10.54 -5.29 11.81
N ALA A 53 -9.44 -4.93 12.45
CA ALA A 53 -8.31 -5.83 12.69
C ALA A 53 -8.68 -6.84 13.79
N PRO A 54 -8.49 -8.15 13.57
CA PRO A 54 -8.72 -9.17 14.59
C PRO A 54 -7.94 -8.84 15.87
N ASP A 55 -8.58 -9.02 17.02
CA ASP A 55 -8.03 -8.82 18.37
C ASP A 55 -7.53 -7.40 18.71
N ALA A 56 -7.68 -6.43 17.80
CA ALA A 56 -7.24 -5.05 18.01
C ALA A 56 -8.38 -4.08 18.38
N GLY A 57 -9.64 -4.43 18.10
CA GLY A 57 -10.81 -3.59 18.41
C GLY A 57 -10.66 -2.16 17.87
N GLU A 58 -11.11 -1.16 18.65
CA GLU A 58 -11.02 0.26 18.25
C GLU A 58 -9.58 0.76 18.06
N ALA A 59 -8.58 0.14 18.68
CA ALA A 59 -7.18 0.50 18.45
C ALA A 59 -6.73 0.17 17.02
N GLY A 60 -7.30 -0.88 16.40
CA GLY A 60 -7.07 -1.22 15.00
C GLY A 60 -7.63 -0.16 14.07
N PHE A 61 -8.85 0.29 14.28
CA PHE A 61 -9.45 1.38 13.52
C PHE A 61 -8.65 2.68 13.67
N ALA A 62 -8.32 3.06 14.90
CA ALA A 62 -7.49 4.25 15.14
C ALA A 62 -6.10 4.16 14.45
N ALA A 63 -5.53 2.96 14.29
CA ALA A 63 -4.27 2.77 13.57
C ALA A 63 -4.45 2.97 12.06
N MET A 64 -5.53 2.47 11.45
CA MET A 64 -5.86 2.70 10.04
C MET A 64 -6.13 4.19 9.76
N GLU A 65 -6.90 4.85 10.65
CA GLU A 65 -7.14 6.29 10.57
C GLU A 65 -5.84 7.11 10.63
N ARG A 66 -4.88 6.74 11.52
CA ARG A 66 -3.57 7.39 11.57
C ARG A 66 -2.76 7.18 10.30
N SER A 67 -2.84 6.00 9.68
CA SER A 67 -2.18 5.73 8.40
C SER A 67 -2.69 6.68 7.31
N LEU A 68 -4.00 6.83 7.21
CA LEU A 68 -4.59 7.76 6.24
C LEU A 68 -4.23 9.23 6.57
N ALA A 69 -4.24 9.59 7.86
CA ALA A 69 -3.86 10.93 8.31
C ALA A 69 -2.40 11.27 7.98
N THR A 70 -1.49 10.29 7.98
CA THR A 70 -0.10 10.45 7.56
C THR A 70 -0.03 10.93 6.10
N TRP A 71 -0.71 10.26 5.18
CA TRP A 71 -0.80 10.66 3.77
C TRP A 71 -1.59 11.96 3.58
N ALA A 72 -2.71 12.13 4.29
CA ALA A 72 -3.50 13.35 4.22
C ALA A 72 -2.71 14.60 4.67
N THR A 73 -1.82 14.45 5.65
CA THR A 73 -0.94 15.53 6.09
C THR A 73 0.03 15.94 4.98
N ALA A 74 0.63 14.99 4.27
CA ALA A 74 1.49 15.27 3.12
C ALA A 74 0.70 15.95 1.99
N MET A 75 -0.50 15.43 1.67
CA MET A 75 -1.39 16.01 0.66
C MET A 75 -1.79 17.45 1.01
N ASN A 76 -2.12 17.73 2.26
CA ASN A 76 -2.47 19.09 2.71
C ASN A 76 -1.27 20.06 2.59
N GLY A 77 -0.04 19.55 2.61
CA GLY A 77 1.18 20.36 2.47
C GLY A 77 1.45 20.81 1.05
N CYS A 78 1.25 19.95 0.06
CA CYS A 78 1.63 20.21 -1.33
C CYS A 78 0.78 19.47 -2.39
N GLY A 79 -0.21 18.67 -1.97
CA GLY A 79 -0.99 17.84 -2.88
C GLY A 79 -2.32 18.45 -3.30
N ASN A 80 -2.96 17.85 -4.32
CA ASN A 80 -4.26 18.24 -4.86
C ASN A 80 -5.41 17.30 -4.46
N LEU A 81 -5.13 16.25 -3.64
CA LEU A 81 -6.13 15.32 -3.15
C LEU A 81 -6.54 15.65 -1.72
N SER A 82 -7.84 15.48 -1.43
CA SER A 82 -8.36 15.44 -0.07
C SER A 82 -8.63 14.00 0.32
N LEU A 83 -7.79 13.42 1.18
CA LEU A 83 -7.96 12.06 1.65
C LEU A 83 -8.82 12.05 2.93
N ARG A 84 -9.83 11.20 2.97
CA ARG A 84 -10.68 11.09 4.15
C ARG A 84 -11.11 9.65 4.43
N MET A 85 -11.30 9.35 5.72
CA MET A 85 -11.98 8.14 6.16
C MET A 85 -13.49 8.42 6.19
N GLY A 86 -14.26 7.59 5.50
CA GLY A 86 -15.72 7.62 5.51
C GLY A 86 -16.30 6.82 6.68
N THR A 87 -17.62 6.68 6.69
CA THR A 87 -18.27 5.78 7.65
C THR A 87 -17.89 4.33 7.39
N ARG A 88 -17.70 3.55 8.44
CA ARG A 88 -17.39 2.12 8.34
C ARG A 88 -18.47 1.38 7.55
N THR A 89 -18.04 0.39 6.77
CA THR A 89 -18.91 -0.37 5.87
C THR A 89 -18.97 -1.85 6.23
N ALA A 90 -20.08 -2.48 5.91
CA ALA A 90 -20.20 -3.94 5.99
C ALA A 90 -19.63 -4.66 4.74
N THR A 91 -19.29 -3.92 3.69
CA THR A 91 -18.75 -4.47 2.43
C THR A 91 -17.45 -5.21 2.69
N ARG A 92 -17.36 -6.42 2.16
CA ARG A 92 -16.16 -7.26 2.14
C ARG A 92 -15.79 -7.65 0.69
N ILE A 93 -16.44 -7.02 -0.27
CA ILE A 93 -16.17 -7.18 -1.70
C ILE A 93 -15.12 -6.15 -2.08
N THR A 94 -14.08 -6.60 -2.73
CA THR A 94 -13.01 -5.78 -3.31
C THR A 94 -13.09 -5.78 -4.82
N GLY A 95 -12.53 -4.75 -5.45
CA GLY A 95 -12.57 -4.53 -6.90
C GLY A 95 -13.77 -3.70 -7.36
N PHE A 96 -13.60 -3.11 -8.51
CA PHE A 96 -14.53 -2.14 -9.10
C PHE A 96 -15.65 -2.82 -9.88
N ASP A 97 -16.89 -2.44 -9.61
CA ASP A 97 -18.06 -2.84 -10.39
C ASP A 97 -18.40 -1.73 -11.40
N ASP A 98 -18.20 -1.98 -12.68
CA ASP A 98 -18.42 -1.02 -13.77
C ASP A 98 -19.88 -0.90 -14.21
N ARG A 99 -20.79 -1.67 -13.60
CA ARG A 99 -22.22 -1.61 -13.92
C ARG A 99 -22.78 -0.26 -13.51
N LYS A 100 -23.58 0.33 -14.38
CA LYS A 100 -24.21 1.62 -14.10
C LYS A 100 -25.02 1.59 -12.80
N GLY A 101 -24.65 2.45 -11.85
CA GLY A 101 -25.29 2.58 -10.56
C GLY A 101 -24.76 1.63 -9.48
N ALA A 102 -23.69 0.90 -9.77
CA ALA A 102 -22.98 0.18 -8.73
C ALA A 102 -22.40 1.14 -7.68
N SER A 103 -22.36 0.71 -6.44
CA SER A 103 -21.72 1.44 -5.34
C SER A 103 -20.34 0.86 -5.15
N ASN A 104 -19.30 1.61 -5.57
CA ASN A 104 -17.91 1.26 -5.34
C ASN A 104 -17.40 2.00 -4.10
N GLU A 105 -16.64 1.31 -3.29
CA GLU A 105 -16.05 1.82 -2.06
C GLU A 105 -14.59 1.39 -2.00
N ASN A 106 -13.65 2.28 -1.74
CA ASN A 106 -12.27 1.89 -1.43
C ASN A 106 -12.25 1.31 -0.01
N VAL A 107 -12.13 0.01 0.13
CA VAL A 107 -12.32 -0.70 1.40
C VAL A 107 -10.99 -1.11 2.01
N LEU A 108 -10.85 -0.92 3.33
CA LEU A 108 -9.79 -1.49 4.15
C LEU A 108 -10.37 -2.64 4.95
N LEU A 109 -9.89 -3.87 4.72
CA LEU A 109 -10.44 -5.04 5.40
C LEU A 109 -9.36 -6.08 5.74
N PHE A 110 -9.69 -6.95 6.70
CA PHE A 110 -8.85 -8.06 7.12
C PHE A 110 -9.50 -9.39 6.72
N ARG A 111 -8.71 -10.28 6.06
CA ARG A 111 -9.09 -11.66 5.78
C ARG A 111 -8.49 -12.55 6.87
N ASN A 112 -9.33 -13.28 7.60
CA ASN A 112 -8.93 -14.02 8.79
C ASN A 112 -8.85 -15.54 8.60
N ARG A 113 -8.91 -16.02 7.35
CA ARG A 113 -8.76 -17.43 6.98
C ARG A 113 -8.21 -17.56 5.57
N LEU A 114 -7.42 -18.59 5.30
CA LEU A 114 -6.91 -18.89 3.97
C LEU A 114 -7.98 -19.57 3.11
N CYS A 115 -8.13 -19.17 1.87
CA CYS A 115 -9.04 -19.85 0.93
C CYS A 115 -8.62 -21.30 0.69
N ILE A 116 -7.31 -21.57 0.60
CA ILE A 116 -6.76 -22.90 0.34
C ILE A 116 -7.15 -23.94 1.41
N ASP A 117 -7.51 -23.53 2.62
CA ASP A 117 -7.81 -24.44 3.72
C ASP A 117 -9.21 -25.08 3.58
N PHE A 118 -10.13 -24.48 2.82
CA PHE A 118 -11.51 -24.95 2.78
C PHE A 118 -12.22 -24.78 1.43
N VAL A 119 -11.68 -23.99 0.49
CA VAL A 119 -12.23 -23.89 -0.87
C VAL A 119 -11.73 -25.08 -1.68
N SER A 120 -12.66 -25.79 -2.34
CA SER A 120 -12.27 -26.93 -3.20
C SER A 120 -11.29 -26.49 -4.29
N PRO A 121 -10.18 -27.22 -4.53
CA PRO A 121 -9.27 -26.93 -5.63
C PRO A 121 -9.91 -26.90 -7.01
N SER A 122 -11.10 -27.51 -7.18
CA SER A 122 -11.89 -27.53 -8.41
C SER A 122 -12.93 -26.43 -8.48
N ASP A 123 -13.00 -25.54 -7.48
CA ASP A 123 -13.96 -24.45 -7.51
C ASP A 123 -13.60 -23.44 -8.61
N SER A 124 -14.62 -23.00 -9.33
CA SER A 124 -14.47 -22.06 -10.44
C SER A 124 -13.92 -20.69 -10.02
N CYS A 125 -14.05 -20.34 -8.73
CA CYS A 125 -13.52 -19.07 -8.21
C CYS A 125 -12.02 -18.94 -8.41
N HIS A 126 -11.25 -20.06 -8.35
CA HIS A 126 -9.80 -20.04 -8.59
C HIS A 126 -9.46 -19.59 -10.01
N ALA A 127 -10.20 -20.12 -11.01
CA ALA A 127 -10.00 -19.73 -12.40
C ALA A 127 -10.44 -18.29 -12.70
N GLN A 128 -11.35 -17.76 -11.89
CA GLN A 128 -11.90 -16.41 -12.02
C GLN A 128 -11.17 -15.38 -11.14
N GLY A 129 -10.31 -15.81 -10.22
CA GLY A 129 -9.67 -14.94 -9.23
C GLY A 129 -10.67 -14.28 -8.27
N THR A 130 -11.75 -15.00 -7.91
CA THR A 130 -12.86 -14.44 -7.12
C THR A 130 -13.07 -15.13 -5.78
N CYS A 131 -12.18 -16.05 -5.37
CA CYS A 131 -12.36 -16.81 -4.13
C CYS A 131 -12.39 -15.90 -2.90
N ALA A 132 -11.55 -14.87 -2.85
CA ALA A 132 -11.53 -13.91 -1.76
C ALA A 132 -12.91 -13.27 -1.52
N ASN A 133 -13.54 -12.79 -2.57
CA ASN A 133 -14.87 -12.18 -2.51
C ASN A 133 -15.98 -13.20 -2.30
N THR A 134 -15.86 -14.38 -2.91
CA THR A 134 -16.90 -15.43 -2.84
C THR A 134 -16.98 -16.03 -1.45
N TYR A 135 -15.84 -16.24 -0.81
CA TYR A 135 -15.73 -17.00 0.43
C TYR A 135 -15.23 -16.19 1.63
N ASP A 136 -14.96 -14.89 1.44
CA ASP A 136 -14.40 -14.02 2.47
C ASP A 136 -13.12 -14.61 3.08
N CYS A 137 -12.13 -14.85 2.25
CA CYS A 137 -10.88 -15.50 2.64
C CYS A 137 -9.68 -14.88 1.94
N TRP A 138 -8.48 -15.11 2.45
CA TRP A 138 -7.23 -14.71 1.82
C TRP A 138 -6.88 -15.66 0.68
N ASP A 139 -6.81 -15.14 -0.54
CA ASP A 139 -6.61 -15.91 -1.79
C ASP A 139 -5.25 -15.64 -2.45
N ASP A 140 -4.29 -15.20 -1.67
CA ASP A 140 -2.91 -14.96 -2.11
C ASP A 140 -1.93 -15.79 -1.26
N SER A 141 -0.62 -15.61 -1.49
CA SER A 141 0.42 -16.29 -0.72
C SER A 141 0.23 -16.07 0.79
N ALA A 142 0.34 -17.13 1.58
CA ALA A 142 0.28 -17.03 3.03
C ALA A 142 1.38 -16.14 3.63
N GLY A 143 2.51 -15.99 2.92
CA GLY A 143 3.62 -15.11 3.34
C GLY A 143 3.41 -13.62 3.06
N THR A 144 2.40 -13.26 2.26
CA THR A 144 2.07 -11.87 1.95
C THR A 144 1.27 -11.26 3.09
N LEU A 145 1.70 -10.10 3.61
CA LEU A 145 1.04 -9.41 4.74
C LEU A 145 -0.24 -8.70 4.32
N ALA A 146 -0.19 -8.02 3.18
CA ALA A 146 -1.29 -7.26 2.64
C ALA A 146 -1.17 -7.12 1.12
N ILE A 147 -2.25 -6.76 0.47
CA ILE A 147 -2.31 -6.40 -0.94
C ILE A 147 -3.23 -5.20 -1.15
N THR A 148 -2.84 -4.34 -2.09
CA THR A 148 -3.71 -3.29 -2.61
C THR A 148 -4.13 -3.64 -4.02
N THR A 149 -5.44 -3.80 -4.23
CA THR A 149 -6.03 -3.99 -5.55
C THR A 149 -6.50 -2.67 -6.10
N THR A 150 -5.91 -2.22 -7.23
CA THR A 150 -6.30 -0.98 -7.89
C THR A 150 -7.02 -1.27 -9.19
N THR A 151 -8.12 -0.54 -9.47
CA THR A 151 -8.78 -0.53 -10.77
C THR A 151 -8.53 0.80 -11.46
N PHE A 152 -8.05 0.73 -12.69
CA PHE A 152 -7.63 1.90 -13.44
C PHE A 152 -7.92 1.79 -14.95
N ASN A 153 -7.90 2.91 -15.62
CA ASN A 153 -7.97 2.97 -17.07
C ASN A 153 -6.59 2.67 -17.69
N VAL A 154 -6.46 1.60 -18.44
CA VAL A 154 -5.18 1.15 -19.04
C VAL A 154 -4.62 2.12 -20.09
N ARG A 155 -5.42 3.04 -20.61
CA ARG A 155 -4.99 4.02 -21.61
C ARG A 155 -4.62 5.37 -21.03
N THR A 156 -5.02 5.64 -19.82
CA THR A 156 -4.83 6.97 -19.21
C THR A 156 -4.16 6.92 -17.84
N GLY A 157 -4.11 5.76 -17.18
CA GLY A 157 -3.63 5.63 -15.80
C GLY A 157 -4.60 6.14 -14.73
N LYS A 158 -5.78 6.67 -15.12
CA LYS A 158 -6.80 7.16 -14.17
C LYS A 158 -7.26 6.03 -13.24
N LEU A 159 -7.11 6.23 -11.94
CA LEU A 159 -7.62 5.34 -10.91
C LEU A 159 -9.13 5.55 -10.71
N TYR A 160 -9.84 4.46 -10.49
CA TYR A 160 -11.27 4.42 -10.18
C TYR A 160 -11.55 3.86 -8.79
N ASP A 161 -10.67 2.95 -8.31
CA ASP A 161 -10.88 2.18 -7.10
C ASP A 161 -9.55 1.67 -6.55
N ALA A 162 -9.47 1.53 -5.21
CA ALA A 162 -8.32 0.94 -4.53
C ALA A 162 -8.74 0.30 -3.21
N ASP A 163 -8.67 -1.02 -3.15
CA ASP A 163 -9.02 -1.81 -1.97
C ASP A 163 -7.77 -2.38 -1.30
N LEU A 164 -7.75 -2.35 0.01
CA LEU A 164 -6.66 -2.85 0.84
C LEU A 164 -7.13 -4.08 1.62
N GLU A 165 -6.48 -5.22 1.36
CA GLU A 165 -6.74 -6.48 2.06
C GLU A 165 -5.53 -6.86 2.91
N MET A 166 -5.72 -7.04 4.21
CA MET A 166 -4.70 -7.47 5.17
C MET A 166 -4.88 -8.95 5.50
N ASN A 167 -3.79 -9.71 5.46
CA ASN A 167 -3.77 -11.15 5.72
C ASN A 167 -3.71 -11.46 7.22
N ALA A 168 -4.83 -11.43 7.89
CA ALA A 168 -4.94 -11.83 9.29
C ALA A 168 -5.18 -13.34 9.47
N SER A 169 -5.09 -14.14 8.40
CA SER A 169 -5.24 -15.59 8.47
C SER A 169 -4.04 -16.29 9.12
N VAL A 170 -2.84 -15.71 8.92
CA VAL A 170 -1.57 -16.25 9.45
C VAL A 170 -0.72 -15.19 10.14
N HIS A 171 -1.03 -13.91 10.00
CA HIS A 171 -0.30 -12.81 10.62
C HIS A 171 -1.07 -12.20 11.77
N ILE A 172 -0.37 -11.92 12.89
CA ILE A 172 -0.96 -11.26 14.05
C ILE A 172 -0.75 -9.76 13.89
N PHE A 173 -1.83 -9.03 13.68
CA PHE A 173 -1.81 -7.58 13.59
C PHE A 173 -1.90 -6.94 14.98
N THR A 174 -1.01 -5.98 15.23
CA THR A 174 -0.88 -5.30 16.53
C THR A 174 -0.89 -3.79 16.39
N THR A 175 -1.22 -3.11 17.48
CA THR A 175 -1.33 -1.65 17.55
C THR A 175 -0.49 -1.05 18.69
N VAL A 176 0.34 -1.86 19.34
CA VAL A 176 1.23 -1.42 20.42
C VAL A 176 2.51 -0.79 19.87
N ASP A 177 3.20 0.01 20.67
CA ASP A 177 4.38 0.74 20.20
C ASP A 177 5.70 0.01 20.47
N SER A 178 5.72 -0.87 21.48
CA SER A 178 6.91 -1.62 21.90
C SER A 178 6.56 -2.69 22.95
N PRO A 179 7.46 -3.63 23.23
CA PRO A 179 8.67 -3.96 22.48
C PRO A 179 8.35 -4.70 21.17
N PRO A 180 9.27 -4.82 20.20
CA PRO A 180 9.13 -5.76 19.10
C PRO A 180 8.99 -7.19 19.61
N CYS A 181 8.16 -8.01 18.96
CA CYS A 181 8.09 -9.43 19.25
C CYS A 181 9.40 -10.13 18.85
N SER A 182 9.84 -11.07 19.65
CA SER A 182 11.05 -11.88 19.37
C SER A 182 10.73 -13.15 18.58
N ALA A 183 9.45 -13.52 18.49
CA ALA A 183 8.97 -14.66 17.73
C ALA A 183 7.53 -14.44 17.26
N LEU A 184 7.12 -15.14 16.20
CA LEU A 184 5.74 -15.17 15.74
C LEU A 184 4.82 -15.75 16.84
N GLY A 185 3.59 -15.25 16.89
CA GLY A 185 2.58 -15.73 17.83
C GLY A 185 2.67 -15.16 19.25
N GLN A 186 3.58 -14.24 19.53
CA GLN A 186 3.62 -13.53 20.81
C GLN A 186 2.55 -12.45 20.89
N SER A 187 2.04 -12.18 22.09
CA SER A 187 1.09 -11.12 22.40
C SER A 187 1.75 -10.02 23.27
N GLY A 188 1.18 -8.84 23.27
CA GLY A 188 1.68 -7.72 24.07
C GLY A 188 2.99 -7.10 23.58
N CYS A 189 3.34 -7.35 22.33
CA CYS A 189 4.50 -6.79 21.63
C CYS A 189 4.11 -6.46 20.18
N VAL A 190 4.95 -5.70 19.47
CA VAL A 190 4.73 -5.38 18.06
C VAL A 190 5.03 -6.61 17.21
N SER A 191 4.01 -7.20 16.60
CA SER A 191 4.16 -8.29 15.61
C SER A 191 4.10 -7.69 14.20
N THR A 192 2.96 -7.80 13.50
CA THR A 192 2.70 -7.05 12.27
C THR A 192 1.95 -5.77 12.64
N ASP A 193 2.59 -4.64 12.49
CA ASP A 193 1.98 -3.38 12.91
C ASP A 193 0.92 -2.90 11.91
N VAL A 194 -0.30 -2.64 12.40
CA VAL A 194 -1.43 -2.19 11.56
C VAL A 194 -1.09 -0.88 10.85
N GLN A 195 -0.58 0.13 11.59
CA GLN A 195 -0.30 1.43 10.99
C GLN A 195 0.85 1.36 9.99
N ASN A 196 1.91 0.59 10.28
CA ASN A 196 3.04 0.36 9.37
C ASN A 196 2.57 -0.23 8.04
N THR A 197 1.75 -1.29 8.12
CA THR A 197 1.24 -2.01 6.95
C THR A 197 0.27 -1.14 6.14
N VAL A 198 -0.74 -0.55 6.80
CA VAL A 198 -1.75 0.26 6.10
C VAL A 198 -1.16 1.53 5.50
N THR A 199 -0.14 2.14 6.13
CA THR A 199 0.55 3.30 5.52
C THR A 199 1.26 2.90 4.22
N HIS A 200 1.91 1.73 4.17
CA HIS A 200 2.51 1.17 2.96
C HIS A 200 1.44 0.92 1.87
N GLU A 201 0.36 0.20 2.20
CA GLU A 201 -0.70 -0.13 1.24
C GLU A 201 -1.40 1.12 0.69
N LEU A 202 -1.61 2.14 1.50
CA LEU A 202 -2.14 3.43 1.03
C LEU A 202 -1.22 4.09 0.00
N GLY A 203 0.09 3.89 0.09
CA GLY A 203 1.02 4.34 -0.95
C GLY A 203 0.72 3.71 -2.31
N HIS A 204 0.43 2.39 -2.34
CA HIS A 204 -0.02 1.71 -3.56
C HIS A 204 -1.37 2.24 -4.04
N ALA A 205 -2.31 2.45 -3.12
CA ALA A 205 -3.61 3.04 -3.44
C ALA A 205 -3.51 4.44 -4.06
N LEU A 206 -2.44 5.17 -3.76
CA LEU A 206 -2.15 6.49 -4.33
C LEU A 206 -1.32 6.44 -5.63
N GLY A 207 -0.88 5.26 -6.07
CA GLY A 207 -0.14 5.08 -7.33
C GLY A 207 1.37 4.92 -7.18
N LEU A 208 1.88 4.62 -5.97
CA LEU A 208 3.27 4.20 -5.77
C LEU A 208 3.45 2.72 -6.02
N ASP A 209 4.61 2.35 -6.54
CA ASP A 209 5.13 0.98 -6.57
C ASP A 209 6.23 0.83 -5.52
N HIS A 210 6.76 -0.38 -5.38
CA HIS A 210 7.83 -0.66 -4.44
C HIS A 210 9.11 0.11 -4.74
N SER A 211 9.70 0.68 -3.71
CA SER A 211 11.05 1.22 -3.75
C SER A 211 12.08 0.13 -3.41
N PRO A 212 13.22 0.08 -4.09
CA PRO A 212 14.32 -0.83 -3.73
C PRO A 212 15.07 -0.39 -2.46
N ASP A 213 14.86 0.83 -1.96
CA ASP A 213 15.52 1.34 -0.76
C ASP A 213 14.79 0.86 0.50
N SER A 214 15.51 0.13 1.36
CA SER A 214 14.94 -0.43 2.60
C SER A 214 14.49 0.62 3.63
N ARG A 215 14.84 1.89 3.43
CA ARG A 215 14.39 3.00 4.29
C ARG A 215 13.06 3.57 3.85
N SER A 216 12.60 3.18 2.65
CA SER A 216 11.36 3.71 2.08
C SER A 216 10.13 3.13 2.78
N THR A 217 9.11 3.98 2.95
CA THR A 217 7.74 3.54 3.29
C THR A 217 7.25 2.49 2.27
N MET A 218 7.70 2.59 1.01
CA MET A 218 7.33 1.68 -0.08
C MET A 218 8.31 0.52 -0.27
N PHE A 219 9.19 0.22 0.70
CA PHE A 219 9.99 -1.01 0.63
C PHE A 219 9.10 -2.24 0.85
N ALA A 220 9.21 -3.24 -0.05
CA ALA A 220 8.33 -4.40 -0.09
C ALA A 220 8.38 -5.29 1.16
N GLY A 221 9.51 -5.32 1.87
CA GLY A 221 9.67 -6.13 3.07
C GLY A 221 9.21 -5.41 4.33
N ALA A 222 8.73 -6.18 5.31
CA ALA A 222 8.53 -5.71 6.68
C ALA A 222 9.04 -6.76 7.67
N GLU A 223 9.92 -6.33 8.57
CA GLU A 223 10.42 -7.19 9.62
C GLU A 223 9.39 -7.32 10.76
N LEU A 224 9.51 -8.41 11.52
CA LEU A 224 8.71 -8.59 12.72
C LEU A 224 8.99 -7.43 13.71
N GLY A 225 7.95 -6.73 14.10
CA GLY A 225 8.07 -5.57 15.00
C GLY A 225 8.42 -4.26 14.33
N GLU A 226 8.44 -4.20 13.01
CA GLU A 226 8.71 -2.96 12.26
C GLU A 226 7.58 -1.95 12.43
N THR A 227 7.96 -0.70 12.67
CA THR A 227 7.07 0.46 12.79
C THR A 227 7.56 1.67 11.98
N SER A 228 8.64 1.52 11.22
CA SER A 228 9.31 2.62 10.50
C SER A 228 8.42 3.27 9.45
N LYS A 229 7.55 2.48 8.79
CA LYS A 229 6.64 2.95 7.75
C LYS A 229 5.39 3.68 8.28
N ARG A 230 5.25 3.83 9.61
CA ARG A 230 4.23 4.72 10.18
C ARG A 230 4.43 6.19 9.77
N VAL A 231 5.62 6.54 9.30
CA VAL A 231 6.03 7.87 8.86
C VAL A 231 6.50 7.78 7.42
N LEU A 232 6.14 8.76 6.59
CA LEU A 232 6.58 8.81 5.19
C LEU A 232 8.06 9.21 5.11
N ASP A 233 8.78 8.53 4.23
CA ASP A 233 10.13 8.90 3.81
C ASP A 233 10.11 10.08 2.82
N ASP A 234 11.30 10.66 2.57
CA ASP A 234 11.44 11.82 1.69
C ASP A 234 10.95 11.55 0.26
N GLY A 235 11.15 10.33 -0.26
CA GLY A 235 10.68 9.97 -1.60
C GLY A 235 9.16 9.87 -1.67
N SER A 236 8.52 9.32 -0.65
CA SER A 236 7.06 9.30 -0.55
C SER A 236 6.46 10.70 -0.45
N LEU A 237 7.12 11.62 0.27
CA LEU A 237 6.74 13.04 0.33
C LEU A 237 6.94 13.74 -1.02
N GLU A 238 8.08 13.50 -1.68
CA GLU A 238 8.36 14.04 -3.02
C GLU A 238 7.32 13.57 -4.05
N PHE A 239 6.94 12.28 -4.00
CA PHE A 239 5.88 11.75 -4.85
C PHE A 239 4.58 12.54 -4.72
N VAL A 240 4.13 12.83 -3.50
CA VAL A 240 2.89 13.60 -3.29
C VAL A 240 2.97 14.97 -3.98
N CYS A 241 4.06 15.70 -3.78
CA CYS A 241 4.23 17.04 -4.32
C CYS A 241 4.40 17.06 -5.86
N THR A 242 4.97 15.99 -6.43
CA THR A 242 5.26 15.91 -7.86
C THR A 242 4.15 15.27 -8.68
N ALA A 243 3.51 14.22 -8.15
CA ALA A 243 2.41 13.56 -8.87
C ALA A 243 1.07 14.27 -8.70
N TYR A 244 0.87 14.92 -7.57
CA TYR A 244 -0.38 15.56 -7.15
C TYR A 244 -0.17 17.05 -6.78
N PRO A 245 0.42 17.89 -7.64
CA PRO A 245 0.79 19.27 -7.26
C PRO A 245 -0.44 20.09 -6.87
N VAL A 246 -0.31 20.91 -5.80
CA VAL A 246 -1.38 21.76 -5.30
C VAL A 246 -1.81 22.77 -6.36
N GLY A 247 -3.13 22.88 -6.59
CA GLY A 247 -3.71 23.82 -7.54
C GLY A 247 -3.60 23.43 -9.02
N GLU A 248 -2.94 22.31 -9.31
CA GLU A 248 -2.74 21.77 -10.66
C GLU A 248 -3.45 20.42 -10.81
N PRO A 249 -3.66 19.92 -12.03
CA PRO A 249 -4.14 18.57 -12.24
C PRO A 249 -3.09 17.55 -11.77
N THR A 250 -3.54 16.33 -11.45
CA THR A 250 -2.65 15.18 -11.24
C THR A 250 -1.79 14.95 -12.47
N LEU A 251 -0.50 14.65 -12.28
CA LEU A 251 0.45 14.48 -13.38
C LEU A 251 0.71 13.01 -13.72
N ASP A 252 0.86 12.72 -15.00
CA ASP A 252 1.38 11.46 -15.52
C ASP A 252 2.90 11.35 -15.30
N CYS A 253 3.51 10.24 -15.72
CA CYS A 253 4.94 9.96 -15.57
C CYS A 253 5.84 10.92 -16.34
N ASP A 254 5.37 11.49 -17.43
CA ASP A 254 6.08 12.44 -18.29
C ASP A 254 5.90 13.91 -17.85
N GLY A 255 5.17 14.12 -16.76
CA GLY A 255 4.85 15.45 -16.24
C GLY A 255 3.69 16.14 -16.95
N SER A 256 3.05 15.51 -17.91
CA SER A 256 1.80 16.02 -18.50
C SER A 256 0.62 15.81 -17.55
N PRO A 257 -0.46 16.59 -17.66
CA PRO A 257 -1.69 16.32 -16.93
C PRO A 257 -2.23 14.93 -17.22
N LEU A 258 -2.70 14.23 -16.19
CA LEU A 258 -3.36 12.93 -16.32
C LEU A 258 -4.59 13.09 -17.24
N ASP A 259 -4.70 12.22 -18.24
CA ASP A 259 -5.85 12.23 -19.15
C ASP A 259 -7.09 11.69 -18.42
N LEU A 260 -8.08 12.54 -18.24
CA LEU A 260 -9.35 12.21 -17.59
C LEU A 260 -10.46 11.86 -18.59
N SER A 261 -10.16 11.75 -19.89
CA SER A 261 -11.15 11.43 -20.90
C SER A 261 -11.77 10.03 -20.66
N GLU A 262 -13.09 9.96 -20.70
CA GLU A 262 -13.84 8.72 -20.46
C GLU A 262 -14.06 7.88 -21.75
N ASN A 263 -13.47 8.29 -22.87
CA ASN A 263 -13.64 7.63 -24.18
C ASN A 263 -12.92 6.27 -24.28
N ALA A 264 -12.63 5.65 -23.15
CA ALA A 264 -11.98 4.36 -23.04
C ALA A 264 -12.95 3.31 -22.48
N SER A 265 -13.69 2.66 -23.36
CA SER A 265 -14.44 1.45 -23.03
C SER A 265 -13.50 0.26 -22.85
N SER A 266 -12.78 0.22 -21.76
CA SER A 266 -12.15 -0.98 -21.19
C SER A 266 -11.50 -0.63 -19.86
N SER A 267 -12.26 -0.77 -18.77
CA SER A 267 -11.68 -0.98 -17.48
C SER A 267 -11.09 -2.38 -17.47
N CYS A 268 -9.79 -2.49 -17.23
CA CYS A 268 -9.22 -3.75 -16.82
C CYS A 268 -9.03 -3.67 -15.32
N THR A 269 -9.65 -4.58 -14.58
CA THR A 269 -9.22 -4.87 -13.23
C THR A 269 -7.80 -5.38 -13.33
N ALA A 270 -6.82 -4.68 -12.81
CA ALA A 270 -5.52 -5.29 -12.63
C ALA A 270 -5.76 -6.48 -11.70
N ALA A 271 -5.34 -7.65 -12.14
CA ALA A 271 -5.14 -8.75 -11.20
C ALA A 271 -4.33 -8.21 -10.02
N PRO A 272 -4.61 -8.65 -8.80
CA PRO A 272 -3.86 -8.21 -7.62
C PRO A 272 -2.39 -8.15 -7.99
N GLY A 273 -1.76 -7.03 -7.70
CA GLY A 273 -0.35 -6.86 -8.02
C GLY A 273 0.34 -8.14 -7.63
N GLY A 274 1.14 -8.70 -8.55
CA GLY A 274 1.82 -9.97 -8.28
C GLY A 274 2.39 -9.93 -6.87
N PRO A 275 2.43 -11.04 -6.15
CA PRO A 275 2.53 -11.07 -4.71
C PRO A 275 3.58 -10.07 -4.27
N LEU A 276 3.18 -9.15 -3.41
CA LEU A 276 4.07 -8.49 -2.51
C LEU A 276 4.69 -9.63 -1.69
N ALA A 277 5.69 -10.29 -2.27
CA ALA A 277 6.49 -11.23 -1.53
C ALA A 277 7.24 -10.41 -0.49
N LEU A 278 6.61 -10.22 0.65
CA LEU A 278 7.32 -9.92 1.88
C LEU A 278 8.26 -11.10 2.05
N LEU A 279 9.48 -10.93 1.57
CA LEU A 279 10.58 -11.84 1.86
C LEU A 279 10.83 -11.76 3.38
N SER A 280 10.02 -12.46 4.15
CA SER A 280 10.49 -12.95 5.43
C SER A 280 11.67 -13.86 5.08
N LEU A 281 12.89 -13.38 5.30
CA LEU A 281 14.10 -14.18 5.25
C LEU A 281 14.05 -15.22 6.37
N LEU A 282 13.20 -16.24 6.19
CA LEU A 282 13.37 -17.53 6.84
C LEU A 282 14.54 -18.21 6.14
N LEU A 283 15.74 -18.05 6.70
CA LEU A 283 16.88 -18.90 6.44
C LEU A 283 16.53 -20.34 6.87
N LEU A 284 15.82 -21.06 6.01
CA LEU A 284 15.72 -22.51 6.08
C LEU A 284 17.04 -23.08 5.60
N GLY A 285 17.90 -23.43 6.56
CA GLY A 285 19.11 -24.18 6.34
C GLY A 285 18.81 -25.46 5.57
N LEU A 286 19.20 -25.51 4.30
CA LEU A 286 19.24 -26.72 3.50
C LEU A 286 20.28 -27.67 4.09
N ARG A 287 19.85 -28.57 4.96
CA ARG A 287 20.61 -29.78 5.29
C ARG A 287 20.62 -30.71 4.05
N ARG A 288 21.70 -30.68 3.29
CA ARG A 288 22.01 -31.74 2.37
C ARG A 288 22.19 -33.04 3.15
N ARG A 289 21.25 -33.98 3.02
CA ARG A 289 21.51 -35.39 3.30
C ARG A 289 22.07 -36.02 2.03
N GLY A 290 23.37 -36.26 2.02
CA GLY A 290 23.98 -37.26 1.17
C GLY A 290 23.55 -38.63 1.69
N GLY A 291 23.03 -39.50 0.82
CA GLY A 291 22.76 -40.89 1.04
C GLY A 291 23.19 -41.69 -0.17
N ARG A 292 23.99 -42.72 0.09
CA ARG A 292 24.59 -43.68 -0.85
C ARG A 292 23.53 -44.40 -1.66
#